data_be79aae642e14ab27b2a58b2ae0242e1
#
_entry.id   be79aae642e14ab27b2a58b2ae0242e1
#
_cell.length_a   1.000
_cell.length_b   1.000
_cell.length_c   1.000
_cell.angle_alpha   90.00
_cell.angle_beta   90.00
_cell.angle_gamma   90.00
#
_symmetry.space_group_name_H-M   'P 1'
#
loop_
_entity.id
_entity.type
_entity.pdbx_description
1 polymer ?
#
loop_
_entity_poly.entity_id
_entity_poly.type
_entity_poly.pdbx_seq_one_letter_code
_entity_poly.pdbx_strand_id
1 'polypeptide(L)'
;VCVFAVLVCVPVLAQAQTVPTTITSFKVTDKNRQDLTAAYTNQDIYLTASWQAQGEVHEGDTFSLAIPDILDFPATNAASFDIYAPDGNVMATAQVTPGRITITYTSWVEGKEHVQGTLWLAAHVKADAAAGTTTLRLIDEATGQVVETSFETKHYGIIQHEIIAKWGVKTDHGTVEWSVRLNHAAESLTNVVLEDTAQEGTRIIPGSFRLYRVHMDEYSNIDPASWVRVSVPEPIINGSGFTWDLSSVDFQGNQYFMYYETEGTETTSNSIQLKSRETTQSSRYQYVNQDSGGNGNGDNRPQPTEPVTPEPQPE
;
A
#
# COMPACT_ATOMS: atom_id res chain seq x y z
N VAL A 1 -22.93 -22.36 -64.62
CA VAL A 1 -22.10 -22.60 -63.38
C VAL A 1 -22.08 -21.29 -62.59
N CYS A 2 -22.90 -21.17 -61.50
CA CYS A 2 -22.86 -20.01 -60.60
C CYS A 2 -21.82 -20.28 -59.55
N VAL A 3 -20.77 -19.45 -59.49
CA VAL A 3 -19.76 -19.47 -58.45
C VAL A 3 -20.28 -18.57 -57.32
N PHE A 4 -20.66 -19.18 -56.18
CA PHE A 4 -20.95 -18.46 -54.94
C PHE A 4 -19.61 -18.12 -54.26
N ALA A 5 -19.27 -16.85 -54.23
CA ALA A 5 -18.17 -16.37 -53.39
C ALA A 5 -18.67 -16.30 -51.95
N VAL A 6 -18.17 -17.20 -51.10
CA VAL A 6 -18.37 -17.11 -49.63
C VAL A 6 -17.41 -16.05 -49.08
N LEU A 7 -17.96 -14.91 -48.69
CA LEU A 7 -17.22 -13.88 -47.99
C LEU A 7 -16.98 -14.38 -46.55
N VAL A 8 -15.77 -14.91 -46.27
CA VAL A 8 -15.35 -15.24 -44.91
C VAL A 8 -15.00 -13.93 -44.21
N CYS A 9 -15.90 -13.45 -43.35
CA CYS A 9 -15.62 -12.35 -42.46
C CYS A 9 -14.69 -12.89 -41.35
N VAL A 10 -13.39 -12.66 -41.48
CA VAL A 10 -12.43 -12.93 -40.41
C VAL A 10 -12.61 -11.81 -39.39
N PRO A 11 -12.93 -12.10 -38.13
CA PRO A 11 -12.95 -11.06 -37.09
C PRO A 11 -11.54 -10.50 -36.97
N VAL A 12 -11.37 -9.22 -37.25
CA VAL A 12 -10.15 -8.48 -36.93
C VAL A 12 -10.17 -8.33 -35.42
N LEU A 13 -9.34 -9.11 -34.74
CA LEU A 13 -9.06 -8.87 -33.32
C LEU A 13 -8.51 -7.45 -33.22
N ALA A 14 -9.22 -6.57 -32.53
CA ALA A 14 -8.74 -5.24 -32.26
C ALA A 14 -7.41 -5.39 -31.48
N GLN A 15 -6.36 -4.79 -32.00
CA GLN A 15 -5.06 -4.81 -31.34
C GLN A 15 -5.14 -3.83 -30.16
N ALA A 16 -4.76 -4.29 -28.97
CA ALA A 16 -4.69 -3.46 -27.77
C ALA A 16 -3.91 -2.16 -28.04
N GLN A 17 -4.48 -1.04 -27.65
CA GLN A 17 -3.95 0.30 -27.91
C GLN A 17 -3.66 1.02 -26.59
N THR A 18 -2.81 2.04 -26.67
CA THR A 18 -2.67 3.00 -25.58
C THR A 18 -3.75 4.06 -25.71
N VAL A 19 -4.63 4.17 -24.72
CA VAL A 19 -5.75 5.11 -24.70
C VAL A 19 -5.28 6.44 -24.10
N PRO A 20 -5.46 7.56 -24.82
CA PRO A 20 -5.26 8.88 -24.23
C PRO A 20 -6.18 9.07 -23.03
N THR A 21 -5.64 9.60 -21.96
CA THR A 21 -6.35 9.73 -20.69
C THR A 21 -6.19 11.14 -20.13
N THR A 22 -7.21 11.63 -19.46
CA THR A 22 -7.12 12.87 -18.68
C THR A 22 -7.07 12.53 -17.21
N ILE A 23 -5.99 12.92 -16.52
CA ILE A 23 -5.93 12.87 -15.05
C ILE A 23 -6.78 14.04 -14.53
N THR A 24 -7.87 13.72 -13.84
CA THR A 24 -8.84 14.70 -13.36
C THR A 24 -8.59 15.13 -11.92
N SER A 25 -7.86 14.31 -11.14
CA SER A 25 -7.47 14.60 -9.77
C SER A 25 -6.22 13.82 -9.39
N PHE A 26 -5.35 14.44 -8.59
CA PHE A 26 -4.20 13.77 -7.96
C PHE A 26 -3.98 14.34 -6.56
N LYS A 27 -3.95 13.46 -5.54
CA LYS A 27 -3.91 13.85 -4.14
C LYS A 27 -3.06 12.88 -3.32
N VAL A 28 -2.52 13.39 -2.21
CA VAL A 28 -2.00 12.57 -1.11
C VAL A 28 -3.09 12.47 -0.04
N THR A 29 -3.41 11.25 0.36
CA THR A 29 -4.49 11.01 1.34
C THR A 29 -4.03 10.07 2.44
N ASP A 30 -4.77 10.04 3.55
CA ASP A 30 -4.61 9.06 4.61
C ASP A 30 -5.34 7.73 4.29
N LYS A 31 -5.31 6.80 5.22
CA LYS A 31 -6.00 5.50 5.11
C LYS A 31 -7.52 5.60 4.96
N ASN A 32 -8.12 6.73 5.33
CA ASN A 32 -9.56 7.01 5.19
C ASN A 32 -9.88 7.80 3.93
N ARG A 33 -8.90 7.99 3.03
CA ARG A 33 -8.99 8.82 1.81
C ARG A 33 -9.23 10.30 2.09
N GLN A 34 -8.85 10.78 3.27
CA GLN A 34 -8.88 12.21 3.59
C GLN A 34 -7.58 12.86 3.11
N ASP A 35 -7.70 14.04 2.52
CA ASP A 35 -6.55 14.80 2.00
C ASP A 35 -5.53 15.07 3.11
N LEU A 36 -4.26 14.76 2.87
CA LEU A 36 -3.15 15.07 3.75
C LEU A 36 -2.44 16.35 3.28
N THR A 37 -2.30 17.30 4.17
CA THR A 37 -1.50 18.51 3.96
C THR A 37 -0.07 18.38 4.51
N ALA A 38 0.17 17.37 5.35
CA ALA A 38 1.48 17.05 5.90
C ALA A 38 1.58 15.54 6.17
N ALA A 39 2.78 14.99 6.05
CA ALA A 39 3.11 13.61 6.41
C ALA A 39 4.52 13.53 7.01
N TYR A 40 4.72 12.58 7.92
CA TYR A 40 6.05 12.30 8.48
C TYR A 40 6.84 11.33 7.61
N THR A 41 8.17 11.39 7.69
CA THR A 41 9.03 10.32 7.15
C THR A 41 8.60 8.96 7.70
N ASN A 42 8.67 7.91 6.88
CA ASN A 42 8.16 6.56 7.17
C ASN A 42 6.64 6.48 7.45
N GLN A 43 5.88 7.54 7.22
CA GLN A 43 4.44 7.49 7.37
C GLN A 43 3.80 6.83 6.15
N ASP A 44 2.83 5.93 6.41
CA ASP A 44 1.94 5.38 5.40
C ASP A 44 1.00 6.44 4.87
N ILE A 45 0.96 6.56 3.55
CA ILE A 45 0.08 7.47 2.82
C ILE A 45 -0.53 6.74 1.63
N TYR A 46 -1.48 7.37 0.96
CA TYR A 46 -1.96 6.91 -0.34
C TYR A 46 -1.78 8.01 -1.39
N LEU A 47 -1.37 7.60 -2.58
CA LEU A 47 -1.55 8.38 -3.79
C LEU A 47 -2.92 8.04 -4.35
N THR A 48 -3.80 9.04 -4.43
CA THR A 48 -5.14 8.88 -5.00
C THR A 48 -5.22 9.67 -6.29
N ALA A 49 -5.55 9.00 -7.38
CA ALA A 49 -5.67 9.62 -8.70
C ALA A 49 -6.98 9.24 -9.36
N SER A 50 -7.66 10.22 -9.94
CA SER A 50 -8.84 9.98 -10.78
C SER A 50 -8.51 10.31 -12.22
N TRP A 51 -9.11 9.54 -13.13
CA TRP A 51 -8.88 9.70 -14.57
C TRP A 51 -10.18 9.53 -15.37
N GLN A 52 -10.14 10.00 -16.62
CA GLN A 52 -11.14 9.75 -17.63
C GLN A 52 -10.47 9.40 -18.94
N ALA A 53 -10.85 8.28 -19.55
CA ALA A 53 -10.39 7.88 -20.87
C ALA A 53 -10.97 8.81 -21.94
N GLN A 54 -10.17 9.12 -22.95
CA GLN A 54 -10.58 9.92 -24.10
C GLN A 54 -10.94 9.00 -25.29
N GLY A 55 -12.20 9.02 -25.69
CA GLY A 55 -12.69 8.20 -26.80
C GLY A 55 -13.17 6.81 -26.38
N GLU A 56 -13.21 5.91 -27.37
CA GLU A 56 -13.58 4.51 -27.15
C GLU A 56 -12.47 3.73 -26.46
N VAL A 57 -12.89 2.81 -25.61
CA VAL A 57 -12.00 1.90 -24.88
C VAL A 57 -12.45 0.47 -25.15
N HIS A 58 -11.49 -0.41 -25.41
CA HIS A 58 -11.71 -1.82 -25.68
C HIS A 58 -10.94 -2.72 -24.71
N GLU A 59 -11.33 -3.99 -24.66
CA GLU A 59 -10.60 -5.01 -23.91
C GLU A 59 -9.12 -5.06 -24.32
N GLY A 60 -8.24 -5.06 -23.35
CA GLY A 60 -6.80 -5.07 -23.53
C GLY A 60 -6.16 -3.71 -23.78
N ASP A 61 -6.94 -2.65 -24.00
CA ASP A 61 -6.41 -1.30 -24.10
C ASP A 61 -5.77 -0.88 -22.78
N THR A 62 -4.75 -0.01 -22.87
CA THR A 62 -3.95 0.39 -21.70
C THR A 62 -3.74 1.90 -21.62
N PHE A 63 -3.45 2.37 -20.42
CA PHE A 63 -2.76 3.64 -20.23
C PHE A 63 -1.75 3.50 -19.07
N SER A 64 -0.73 4.36 -19.05
CA SER A 64 0.32 4.31 -18.05
C SER A 64 0.55 5.65 -17.41
N LEU A 65 0.78 5.64 -16.11
CA LEU A 65 1.10 6.80 -15.29
C LEU A 65 2.51 6.65 -14.72
N ALA A 66 3.37 7.62 -14.97
CA ALA A 66 4.65 7.70 -14.26
C ALA A 66 4.38 8.23 -12.84
N ILE A 67 4.86 7.50 -11.83
CA ILE A 67 4.69 7.80 -10.42
C ILE A 67 5.96 8.39 -9.81
N PRO A 68 5.84 9.22 -8.75
CA PRO A 68 6.99 9.84 -8.10
C PRO A 68 7.98 8.84 -7.51
N ASP A 69 9.27 9.06 -7.69
CA ASP A 69 10.37 8.25 -7.14
C ASP A 69 10.76 8.61 -5.70
N ILE A 70 10.23 9.72 -5.19
CA ILE A 70 10.47 10.21 -3.81
C ILE A 70 9.72 9.40 -2.75
N LEU A 71 8.84 8.50 -3.14
CA LEU A 71 8.08 7.63 -2.26
C LEU A 71 8.56 6.18 -2.40
N ASP A 72 8.48 5.45 -1.29
CA ASP A 72 8.64 4.00 -1.30
C ASP A 72 7.27 3.34 -1.43
N PHE A 73 7.20 2.36 -2.32
CA PHE A 73 6.01 1.55 -2.51
C PHE A 73 6.25 0.18 -1.86
N PRO A 74 5.36 -0.30 -0.98
CA PRO A 74 5.50 -1.63 -0.39
C PRO A 74 5.70 -2.70 -1.46
N ALA A 75 6.53 -3.69 -1.19
CA ALA A 75 6.85 -4.76 -2.16
C ALA A 75 5.58 -5.48 -2.67
N THR A 76 4.53 -5.53 -1.86
CA THR A 76 3.21 -6.05 -2.23
C THR A 76 2.50 -5.22 -3.30
N ASN A 77 2.89 -3.96 -3.50
CA ASN A 77 2.36 -3.11 -4.58
C ASN A 77 3.08 -3.30 -5.91
N ALA A 78 4.17 -4.06 -5.97
CA ALA A 78 4.70 -4.58 -7.23
C ALA A 78 3.75 -5.63 -7.85
N ALA A 79 2.71 -6.05 -7.11
CA ALA A 79 1.63 -6.88 -7.59
C ALA A 79 0.57 -6.05 -8.33
N SER A 80 -0.25 -6.72 -9.10
CA SER A 80 -1.45 -6.14 -9.69
C SER A 80 -2.57 -6.00 -8.67
N PHE A 81 -3.45 -5.03 -8.88
CA PHE A 81 -4.71 -4.92 -8.15
C PHE A 81 -5.85 -4.60 -9.13
N ASP A 82 -7.06 -4.97 -8.72
CA ASP A 82 -8.24 -4.77 -9.55
C ASP A 82 -8.90 -3.41 -9.30
N ILE A 83 -9.50 -2.90 -10.36
CA ILE A 83 -10.33 -1.69 -10.37
C ILE A 83 -11.74 -2.15 -10.67
N TYR A 84 -12.63 -1.98 -9.69
CA TYR A 84 -13.98 -2.54 -9.74
C TYR A 84 -15.00 -1.53 -10.27
N ALA A 85 -15.90 -2.02 -11.10
CA ALA A 85 -17.09 -1.31 -11.53
C ALA A 85 -18.19 -1.35 -10.45
N PRO A 86 -19.25 -0.51 -10.56
CA PRO A 86 -20.32 -0.46 -9.57
C PRO A 86 -21.13 -1.77 -9.46
N ASP A 87 -21.09 -2.61 -10.47
CA ASP A 87 -21.73 -3.93 -10.51
C ASP A 87 -20.87 -5.04 -9.88
N GLY A 88 -19.68 -4.69 -9.34
CA GLY A 88 -18.74 -5.61 -8.71
C GLY A 88 -17.83 -6.37 -9.66
N ASN A 89 -17.95 -6.16 -10.97
CA ASN A 89 -17.04 -6.75 -11.94
C ASN A 89 -15.73 -5.96 -12.03
N VAL A 90 -14.66 -6.63 -12.46
CA VAL A 90 -13.37 -5.98 -12.71
C VAL A 90 -13.46 -5.19 -14.02
N MET A 91 -13.33 -3.87 -13.95
CA MET A 91 -13.32 -2.97 -15.09
C MET A 91 -11.93 -2.87 -15.71
N ALA A 92 -10.90 -2.87 -14.88
CA ALA A 92 -9.51 -2.80 -15.30
C ALA A 92 -8.61 -3.43 -14.23
N THR A 93 -7.39 -3.79 -14.62
CA THR A 93 -6.35 -4.25 -13.72
C THR A 93 -5.18 -3.27 -13.74
N ALA A 94 -4.70 -2.86 -12.60
CA ALA A 94 -3.52 -2.03 -12.46
C ALA A 94 -2.31 -2.88 -12.12
N GLN A 95 -1.19 -2.67 -12.80
CA GLN A 95 0.11 -3.27 -12.49
C GLN A 95 1.09 -2.18 -12.10
N VAL A 96 1.70 -2.32 -10.92
CA VAL A 96 2.70 -1.39 -10.39
C VAL A 96 4.08 -1.96 -10.63
N THR A 97 4.95 -1.14 -11.21
CA THR A 97 6.38 -1.40 -11.37
C THR A 97 7.15 -0.18 -10.87
N PRO A 98 8.47 -0.27 -10.63
CA PRO A 98 9.23 0.90 -10.22
C PRO A 98 9.03 2.10 -11.17
N GLY A 99 8.51 3.20 -10.63
CA GLY A 99 8.27 4.44 -11.36
C GLY A 99 7.03 4.47 -12.26
N ARG A 100 6.20 3.41 -12.30
CA ARG A 100 5.07 3.33 -13.25
C ARG A 100 3.90 2.53 -12.71
N ILE A 101 2.68 2.96 -13.04
CA ILE A 101 1.45 2.16 -12.97
C ILE A 101 0.94 1.99 -14.41
N THR A 102 0.66 0.75 -14.80
CA THR A 102 -0.02 0.46 -16.07
C THR A 102 -1.41 -0.10 -15.77
N ILE A 103 -2.42 0.51 -16.34
CA ILE A 103 -3.82 0.09 -16.24
C ILE A 103 -4.20 -0.60 -17.54
N THR A 104 -4.78 -1.81 -17.45
CA THR A 104 -5.28 -2.59 -18.58
C THR A 104 -6.77 -2.80 -18.41
N TYR A 105 -7.56 -2.40 -19.40
CA TYR A 105 -9.01 -2.55 -19.37
C TYR A 105 -9.43 -3.99 -19.68
N THR A 106 -10.51 -4.43 -19.03
CA THR A 106 -11.14 -5.74 -19.29
C THR A 106 -12.30 -5.62 -20.28
N SER A 107 -12.92 -6.74 -20.63
CA SER A 107 -14.12 -6.77 -21.47
C SER A 107 -15.33 -6.02 -20.89
N TRP A 108 -15.29 -5.62 -19.62
CA TRP A 108 -16.35 -4.82 -18.99
C TRP A 108 -16.57 -3.48 -19.70
N VAL A 109 -15.53 -2.90 -20.32
CA VAL A 109 -15.61 -1.59 -21.00
C VAL A 109 -16.27 -1.67 -22.37
N GLU A 110 -16.48 -2.87 -22.91
CA GLU A 110 -17.12 -3.01 -24.23
C GLU A 110 -18.54 -2.43 -24.23
N GLY A 111 -18.82 -1.61 -25.23
CA GLY A 111 -20.10 -0.91 -25.32
C GLY A 111 -20.30 0.19 -24.27
N LYS A 112 -19.24 0.62 -23.60
CA LYS A 112 -19.26 1.76 -22.66
C LYS A 112 -18.73 3.03 -23.32
N GLU A 113 -19.17 4.17 -22.79
CA GLU A 113 -18.64 5.49 -23.05
C GLU A 113 -18.36 6.21 -21.74
N HIS A 114 -17.61 7.30 -21.77
CA HIS A 114 -17.20 8.06 -20.58
C HIS A 114 -16.53 7.20 -19.50
N VAL A 115 -15.69 6.24 -19.93
CA VAL A 115 -14.97 5.36 -19.01
C VAL A 115 -14.04 6.19 -18.14
N GLN A 116 -14.22 6.08 -16.83
CA GLN A 116 -13.47 6.83 -15.85
C GLN A 116 -13.25 6.00 -14.58
N GLY A 117 -12.30 6.43 -13.75
CA GLY A 117 -12.04 5.73 -12.51
C GLY A 117 -11.20 6.51 -11.53
N THR A 118 -11.02 5.91 -10.37
CA THR A 118 -10.13 6.37 -9.31
C THR A 118 -9.32 5.19 -8.81
N LEU A 119 -8.04 5.36 -8.66
CA LEU A 119 -7.16 4.42 -7.99
C LEU A 119 -6.59 5.05 -6.71
N TRP A 120 -6.19 4.19 -5.80
CA TRP A 120 -5.37 4.54 -4.65
C TRP A 120 -4.23 3.55 -4.53
N LEU A 121 -3.03 4.08 -4.40
CA LEU A 121 -1.79 3.33 -4.30
C LEU A 121 -1.16 3.59 -2.94
N ALA A 122 -1.02 2.55 -2.13
CA ALA A 122 -0.33 2.64 -0.86
C ALA A 122 1.15 2.95 -1.07
N ALA A 123 1.69 3.86 -0.27
CA ALA A 123 3.07 4.31 -0.34
C ALA A 123 3.56 4.75 1.04
N HIS A 124 4.88 4.90 1.19
CA HIS A 124 5.52 5.50 2.37
C HIS A 124 6.30 6.74 1.96
N VAL A 125 6.31 7.74 2.80
CA VAL A 125 7.27 8.84 2.69
C VAL A 125 8.66 8.28 3.05
N LYS A 126 9.63 8.41 2.15
CA LYS A 126 10.99 7.88 2.40
C LYS A 126 11.59 8.39 3.71
N ALA A 127 12.37 7.54 4.37
CA ALA A 127 13.03 7.88 5.63
C ALA A 127 13.97 9.06 5.51
N ASP A 128 14.63 9.20 4.36
CA ASP A 128 15.61 10.25 4.04
C ASP A 128 15.01 11.45 3.29
N ALA A 129 13.67 11.49 3.13
CA ALA A 129 13.01 12.64 2.49
C ALA A 129 13.27 13.92 3.27
N ALA A 130 13.68 14.97 2.59
CA ALA A 130 13.95 16.26 3.23
C ALA A 130 12.69 16.87 3.83
N ALA A 131 12.80 17.49 5.01
CA ALA A 131 11.71 18.26 5.59
C ALA A 131 11.38 19.49 4.75
N GLY A 132 10.10 19.86 4.70
CA GLY A 132 9.59 20.99 3.94
C GLY A 132 8.57 20.60 2.88
N THR A 133 8.28 21.49 1.96
CA THR A 133 7.29 21.23 0.91
C THR A 133 7.79 20.17 -0.07
N THR A 134 7.08 19.06 -0.14
CA THR A 134 7.28 18.00 -1.14
C THR A 134 6.21 18.11 -2.20
N THR A 135 6.63 18.26 -3.46
CA THR A 135 5.73 18.28 -4.62
C THR A 135 5.85 16.97 -5.39
N LEU A 136 4.73 16.30 -5.56
CA LEU A 136 4.62 15.08 -6.33
C LEU A 136 4.04 15.37 -7.70
N ARG A 137 4.53 14.66 -8.72
CA ARG A 137 4.09 14.79 -10.11
C ARG A 137 3.60 13.44 -10.60
N LEU A 138 2.37 13.41 -11.11
CA LEU A 138 1.80 12.27 -11.81
C LEU A 138 1.72 12.62 -13.29
N ILE A 139 2.26 11.75 -14.13
CA ILE A 139 2.38 12.04 -15.57
C ILE A 139 1.66 10.94 -16.35
N ASP A 140 0.69 11.32 -17.18
CA ASP A 140 0.17 10.42 -18.22
C ASP A 140 1.21 10.30 -19.33
N GLU A 141 1.70 9.09 -19.56
CA GLU A 141 2.79 8.85 -20.51
C GLU A 141 2.34 8.98 -21.99
N ALA A 142 1.04 8.81 -22.26
CA ALA A 142 0.52 8.92 -23.63
C ALA A 142 0.30 10.36 -24.06
N THR A 143 -0.21 11.20 -23.17
CA THR A 143 -0.54 12.61 -23.48
C THR A 143 0.53 13.58 -23.00
N GLY A 144 1.39 13.17 -22.07
CA GLY A 144 2.34 14.03 -21.39
C GLY A 144 1.70 14.98 -20.38
N GLN A 145 0.41 14.80 -20.05
CA GLN A 145 -0.24 15.60 -19.01
C GLN A 145 0.46 15.41 -17.67
N VAL A 146 0.76 16.51 -17.01
CA VAL A 146 1.34 16.53 -15.66
C VAL A 146 0.33 17.11 -14.69
N VAL A 147 0.04 16.38 -13.61
CA VAL A 147 -0.77 16.89 -12.50
C VAL A 147 0.06 16.84 -11.23
N GLU A 148 0.07 17.92 -10.48
CA GLU A 148 0.90 18.08 -9.29
C GLU A 148 0.02 18.12 -8.03
N THR A 149 0.57 17.58 -6.94
CA THR A 149 0.05 17.75 -5.59
C THR A 149 1.22 18.00 -4.65
N SER A 150 0.98 18.67 -3.52
CA SER A 150 2.03 18.98 -2.56
C SER A 150 1.55 18.75 -1.14
N PHE A 151 2.48 18.33 -0.29
CA PHE A 151 2.29 18.22 1.15
C PHE A 151 3.56 18.64 1.87
N GLU A 152 3.47 18.91 3.17
CA GLU A 152 4.62 19.20 4.00
C GLU A 152 5.22 17.89 4.53
N THR A 153 6.46 17.58 4.16
CA THR A 153 7.23 16.48 4.78
C THR A 153 7.77 16.94 6.11
N LYS A 154 7.48 16.19 7.15
CA LYS A 154 7.94 16.42 8.52
C LYS A 154 8.83 15.27 8.98
N HIS A 155 9.85 15.61 9.76
CA HIS A 155 10.58 14.61 10.52
C HIS A 155 9.95 14.46 11.91
N TYR A 156 9.99 13.26 12.46
CA TYR A 156 9.70 13.08 13.86
C TYR A 156 10.72 13.90 14.67
N GLY A 157 10.23 14.56 15.71
CA GLY A 157 11.11 15.26 16.65
C GLY A 157 12.00 14.31 17.44
N ILE A 158 12.88 14.88 18.25
CA ILE A 158 13.71 14.12 19.20
C ILE A 158 12.82 13.26 20.08
N ILE A 159 13.12 11.97 20.13
CA ILE A 159 12.38 11.01 20.94
C ILE A 159 13.03 10.97 22.31
N GLN A 160 12.27 11.37 23.34
CA GLN A 160 12.76 11.43 24.71
C GLN A 160 12.11 10.34 25.57
N HIS A 161 12.93 9.68 26.42
CA HIS A 161 12.45 8.71 27.42
C HIS A 161 11.65 7.52 26.88
N GLU A 162 11.82 7.18 25.59
CA GLU A 162 11.15 6.02 25.02
C GLU A 162 11.93 4.74 25.38
N ILE A 163 11.25 3.84 26.05
CA ILE A 163 11.78 2.51 26.39
C ILE A 163 11.25 1.45 25.43
N ILE A 164 10.05 1.64 24.89
CA ILE A 164 9.46 0.71 23.94
C ILE A 164 8.56 1.42 22.93
N ALA A 165 8.74 1.09 21.65
CA ALA A 165 7.82 1.44 20.58
C ALA A 165 7.56 0.22 19.69
N LYS A 166 6.39 0.17 19.05
CA LYS A 166 5.98 -0.96 18.23
C LYS A 166 5.18 -0.49 17.04
N TRP A 167 5.38 -1.15 15.88
CA TRP A 167 4.54 -1.03 14.68
C TRP A 167 4.57 -2.32 13.89
N GLY A 168 3.69 -2.44 12.89
CA GLY A 168 3.58 -3.62 12.03
C GLY A 168 3.47 -3.23 10.58
N VAL A 169 4.07 -4.02 9.70
CA VAL A 169 4.00 -3.87 8.24
C VAL A 169 3.65 -5.21 7.58
N LYS A 170 2.90 -5.14 6.48
CA LYS A 170 2.58 -6.32 5.66
C LYS A 170 3.84 -6.78 4.93
N THR A 171 4.09 -8.08 4.97
CA THR A 171 5.16 -8.72 4.19
C THR A 171 4.66 -9.13 2.80
N ASP A 172 5.58 -9.44 1.90
CA ASP A 172 5.30 -9.95 0.54
C ASP A 172 4.75 -11.39 0.53
N HIS A 173 4.93 -12.13 1.62
CA HIS A 173 4.44 -13.50 1.77
C HIS A 173 3.17 -13.63 2.61
N GLY A 174 2.47 -12.52 2.85
CA GLY A 174 1.11 -12.56 3.43
C GLY A 174 1.07 -12.69 4.94
N THR A 175 2.08 -12.19 5.65
CA THR A 175 2.14 -12.04 7.11
C THR A 175 2.20 -10.58 7.50
N VAL A 176 2.08 -10.29 8.80
CA VAL A 176 2.45 -8.99 9.36
C VAL A 176 3.74 -9.16 10.15
N GLU A 177 4.80 -8.47 9.72
CA GLU A 177 6.02 -8.33 10.50
C GLU A 177 5.85 -7.19 11.50
N TRP A 178 6.04 -7.51 12.76
CA TRP A 178 6.04 -6.56 13.87
C TRP A 178 7.47 -6.15 14.20
N SER A 179 7.69 -4.85 14.16
CA SER A 179 8.94 -4.20 14.58
C SER A 179 8.78 -3.63 15.96
N VAL A 180 9.74 -3.86 16.84
CA VAL A 180 9.75 -3.33 18.20
C VAL A 180 11.10 -2.70 18.48
N ARG A 181 11.09 -1.43 18.82
CA ARG A 181 12.25 -0.69 19.29
C ARG A 181 12.30 -0.74 20.81
N LEU A 182 13.44 -1.13 21.37
CA LEU A 182 13.63 -1.33 22.79
C LEU A 182 14.76 -0.44 23.33
N ASN A 183 14.48 0.25 24.43
CA ASN A 183 15.42 1.08 25.16
C ASN A 183 16.08 2.17 24.30
N HIS A 184 15.27 2.89 23.48
CA HIS A 184 15.78 4.03 22.70
C HIS A 184 16.47 5.07 23.59
N ALA A 185 15.94 5.30 24.80
CA ALA A 185 16.50 6.23 25.78
C ALA A 185 17.88 5.82 26.32
N ALA A 186 18.39 4.63 25.97
CA ALA A 186 19.66 4.09 26.43
C ALA A 186 19.79 4.08 27.97
N GLU A 187 18.68 3.80 28.68
CA GLU A 187 18.67 3.68 30.15
C GLU A 187 19.29 2.35 30.58
N SER A 188 19.73 2.31 31.84
CA SER A 188 20.22 1.08 32.46
C SER A 188 19.04 0.29 33.03
N LEU A 189 18.66 -0.80 32.36
CA LEU A 189 17.54 -1.64 32.78
C LEU A 189 18.02 -3.03 33.20
N THR A 190 17.36 -3.59 34.24
CA THR A 190 17.64 -4.94 34.74
C THR A 190 16.37 -5.80 34.77
N ASN A 191 16.53 -7.12 34.61
CA ASN A 191 15.43 -8.08 34.62
C ASN A 191 14.33 -7.72 33.60
N VAL A 192 14.74 -7.45 32.36
CA VAL A 192 13.80 -7.06 31.29
C VAL A 192 12.96 -8.26 30.87
N VAL A 193 11.65 -8.07 30.86
CA VAL A 193 10.65 -9.02 30.37
C VAL A 193 9.72 -8.29 29.41
N LEU A 194 9.46 -8.88 28.26
CA LEU A 194 8.47 -8.41 27.30
C LEU A 194 7.20 -9.26 27.42
N GLU A 195 6.05 -8.59 27.49
CA GLU A 195 4.74 -9.22 27.39
C GLU A 195 3.97 -8.61 26.21
N ASP A 196 3.61 -9.45 25.27
CA ASP A 196 2.86 -9.06 24.07
C ASP A 196 1.44 -9.61 24.11
N THR A 197 0.50 -8.83 23.59
CA THR A 197 -0.90 -9.23 23.46
C THR A 197 -1.47 -8.66 22.16
N ALA A 198 -1.67 -9.51 21.19
CA ALA A 198 -2.38 -9.19 19.97
C ALA A 198 -3.89 -9.40 20.12
N GLN A 199 -4.66 -8.92 19.16
CA GLN A 199 -6.09 -9.19 19.05
C GLN A 199 -6.37 -10.69 19.09
N GLU A 200 -7.46 -11.09 19.74
CA GLU A 200 -7.87 -12.48 19.80
C GLU A 200 -7.99 -13.10 18.40
N GLY A 201 -7.48 -14.32 18.26
CA GLY A 201 -7.42 -15.02 16.98
C GLY A 201 -6.15 -14.78 16.16
N THR A 202 -5.34 -13.77 16.50
CA THR A 202 -4.04 -13.55 15.86
C THR A 202 -3.08 -14.69 16.20
N ARG A 203 -2.46 -15.30 15.18
CA ARG A 203 -1.46 -16.37 15.37
C ARG A 203 -0.05 -15.85 15.17
N ILE A 204 0.76 -15.99 16.22
CA ILE A 204 2.19 -15.69 16.17
C ILE A 204 2.91 -16.86 15.49
N ILE A 205 3.86 -16.56 14.61
CA ILE A 205 4.66 -17.55 13.88
C ILE A 205 5.85 -17.95 14.76
N PRO A 206 5.92 -19.19 15.25
CA PRO A 206 7.08 -19.68 16.02
C PRO A 206 8.35 -19.61 15.17
N GLY A 207 9.48 -19.27 15.79
CA GLY A 207 10.77 -19.16 15.10
C GLY A 207 10.96 -17.88 14.28
N SER A 208 9.98 -16.98 14.25
CA SER A 208 10.09 -15.69 13.54
C SER A 208 10.82 -14.63 14.35
N PHE A 209 11.09 -14.87 15.64
CA PHE A 209 11.66 -13.88 16.53
C PHE A 209 13.14 -13.58 16.25
N ARG A 210 13.46 -12.31 16.16
CA ARG A 210 14.82 -11.83 15.91
C ARG A 210 15.09 -10.63 16.81
N LEU A 211 16.16 -10.71 17.59
CA LEU A 211 16.64 -9.63 18.45
C LEU A 211 18.01 -9.15 17.99
N TYR A 212 18.15 -7.85 17.84
CA TYR A 212 19.42 -7.22 17.46
C TYR A 212 19.78 -6.13 18.46
N ARG A 213 21.04 -6.08 18.84
CA ARG A 213 21.61 -4.86 19.44
C ARG A 213 21.90 -3.89 18.29
N VAL A 214 21.52 -2.63 18.48
CA VAL A 214 21.70 -1.56 17.48
C VAL A 214 22.17 -0.29 18.16
N HIS A 215 22.59 0.70 17.40
CA HIS A 215 22.80 2.06 17.84
C HIS A 215 21.84 2.98 17.12
N MET A 216 21.07 3.77 17.89
CA MET A 216 20.07 4.72 17.37
C MET A 216 20.44 6.12 17.82
N ASP A 217 20.28 7.10 16.91
CA ASP A 217 20.41 8.51 17.25
C ASP A 217 19.15 9.04 17.97
N GLU A 218 19.17 10.31 18.33
CA GLU A 218 18.06 10.99 19.03
C GLU A 218 16.75 11.04 18.24
N TYR A 219 16.80 10.82 16.91
CA TYR A 219 15.66 10.75 16.00
C TYR A 219 15.23 9.32 15.70
N SER A 220 15.84 8.33 16.35
CA SER A 220 15.67 6.90 16.13
C SER A 220 16.19 6.34 14.80
N ASN A 221 17.04 7.05 14.09
CA ASN A 221 17.74 6.47 12.97
C ASN A 221 18.75 5.45 13.47
N ILE A 222 18.74 4.25 12.87
CA ILE A 222 19.67 3.17 13.25
C ILE A 222 20.92 3.29 12.39
N ASP A 223 22.09 3.29 13.03
CA ASP A 223 23.36 3.15 12.33
C ASP A 223 23.40 1.78 11.59
N PRO A 224 23.46 1.76 10.24
CA PRO A 224 23.45 0.52 9.47
C PRO A 224 24.60 -0.43 9.83
N ALA A 225 25.74 0.08 10.36
CA ALA A 225 26.88 -0.74 10.76
C ALA A 225 26.74 -1.34 12.17
N SER A 226 25.72 -0.94 12.93
CA SER A 226 25.55 -1.30 14.34
C SER A 226 24.79 -2.61 14.60
N TRP A 227 24.17 -3.22 13.57
CA TRP A 227 23.32 -4.40 13.73
C TRP A 227 24.12 -5.63 14.18
N VAL A 228 23.85 -6.10 15.39
CA VAL A 228 24.46 -7.33 15.95
C VAL A 228 23.34 -8.25 16.43
N ARG A 229 23.22 -9.43 15.83
CA ARG A 229 22.25 -10.46 16.24
C ARG A 229 22.53 -10.89 17.67
N VAL A 230 21.50 -10.89 18.53
CA VAL A 230 21.55 -11.39 19.91
C VAL A 230 20.91 -12.76 19.95
N SER A 231 21.66 -13.75 20.47
CA SER A 231 21.15 -15.12 20.65
C SER A 231 20.54 -15.25 22.04
N VAL A 232 19.24 -15.47 22.08
CA VAL A 232 18.45 -15.68 23.31
C VAL A 232 17.44 -16.81 23.06
N PRO A 233 16.98 -17.53 24.10
CA PRO A 233 15.88 -18.47 23.95
C PRO A 233 14.64 -17.82 23.33
N GLU A 234 13.87 -18.60 22.57
CA GLU A 234 12.58 -18.17 22.02
C GLU A 234 11.61 -17.80 23.15
N PRO A 235 10.68 -16.83 22.91
CA PRO A 235 9.66 -16.51 23.87
C PRO A 235 8.66 -17.65 24.06
N ILE A 236 7.93 -17.61 25.18
CA ILE A 236 6.81 -18.50 25.43
C ILE A 236 5.57 -17.88 24.77
N ILE A 237 5.04 -18.54 23.74
CA ILE A 237 3.82 -18.10 23.05
C ILE A 237 2.60 -18.55 23.86
N ASN A 238 1.71 -17.60 24.18
CA ASN A 238 0.51 -17.79 24.98
C ASN A 238 -0.73 -17.28 24.21
N GLY A 239 -1.38 -18.15 23.45
CA GLY A 239 -2.53 -17.76 22.64
C GLY A 239 -2.12 -16.74 21.56
N SER A 240 -2.72 -15.55 21.57
CA SER A 240 -2.42 -14.46 20.63
C SER A 240 -1.31 -13.53 21.12
N GLY A 241 -0.54 -13.92 22.12
CA GLY A 241 0.56 -13.12 22.68
C GLY A 241 1.77 -13.98 23.06
N PHE A 242 2.76 -13.35 23.65
CA PHE A 242 3.96 -14.03 24.16
C PHE A 242 4.53 -13.36 25.42
N THR A 243 5.32 -14.11 26.12
CA THR A 243 6.20 -13.61 27.19
C THR A 243 7.64 -13.93 26.83
N TRP A 244 8.52 -12.94 26.81
CA TRP A 244 9.94 -13.09 26.53
C TRP A 244 10.80 -12.61 27.67
N ASP A 245 11.47 -13.52 28.36
CA ASP A 245 12.44 -13.20 29.39
C ASP A 245 13.79 -12.83 28.75
N LEU A 246 14.15 -11.55 28.84
CA LEU A 246 15.40 -10.97 28.37
C LEU A 246 16.32 -10.57 29.53
N SER A 247 16.14 -11.14 30.72
CA SER A 247 16.93 -10.80 31.91
C SER A 247 18.44 -11.09 31.77
N SER A 248 18.79 -12.00 30.83
CA SER A 248 20.20 -12.29 30.50
C SER A 248 20.80 -11.35 29.45
N VAL A 249 20.01 -10.46 28.87
CA VAL A 249 20.46 -9.49 27.86
C VAL A 249 20.96 -8.23 28.59
N ASP A 250 22.07 -7.68 28.11
CA ASP A 250 22.68 -6.49 28.67
C ASP A 250 22.01 -5.20 28.25
N PHE A 251 21.03 -4.71 28.99
CA PHE A 251 20.36 -3.43 28.77
C PHE A 251 21.04 -2.23 29.52
N GLN A 252 22.31 -2.34 29.89
CA GLN A 252 23.04 -1.24 30.53
C GLN A 252 23.45 -0.20 29.47
N GLY A 253 22.53 0.72 29.15
CA GLY A 253 22.74 1.72 28.11
C GLY A 253 22.67 1.20 26.66
N ASN A 254 22.40 -0.09 26.46
CA ASN A 254 22.29 -0.68 25.12
C ASN A 254 20.86 -0.58 24.58
N GLN A 255 20.79 -0.32 23.28
CA GLN A 255 19.55 -0.20 22.52
C GLN A 255 19.34 -1.47 21.66
N TYR A 256 18.07 -1.87 21.49
CA TYR A 256 17.75 -3.08 20.75
C TYR A 256 16.62 -2.85 19.77
N PHE A 257 16.59 -3.72 18.76
CA PHE A 257 15.53 -3.81 17.78
C PHE A 257 15.08 -5.27 17.63
N MET A 258 13.77 -5.50 17.67
CA MET A 258 13.19 -6.84 17.64
C MET A 258 12.20 -6.93 16.49
N TYR A 259 12.18 -8.10 15.83
CA TYR A 259 11.17 -8.47 14.86
C TYR A 259 10.49 -9.79 15.24
N TYR A 260 9.26 -9.94 14.85
CA TYR A 260 8.54 -11.21 14.83
C TYR A 260 7.34 -11.10 13.88
N GLU A 261 6.72 -12.23 13.51
CA GLU A 261 5.64 -12.25 12.53
C GLU A 261 4.36 -12.87 13.09
N THR A 262 3.23 -12.41 12.55
CA THR A 262 1.91 -13.04 12.75
C THR A 262 1.32 -13.44 11.42
N GLU A 263 0.51 -14.53 11.43
CA GLU A 263 -0.21 -14.99 10.25
C GLU A 263 -1.29 -13.98 9.83
N GLY A 264 -1.58 -13.95 8.52
CA GLY A 264 -2.61 -13.12 7.92
C GLY A 264 -2.22 -11.66 7.79
N THR A 265 -3.04 -10.93 7.08
CA THR A 265 -2.86 -9.49 6.80
C THR A 265 -4.09 -8.67 7.16
N GLU A 266 -4.97 -9.26 7.97
CA GLU A 266 -6.17 -8.59 8.45
C GLU A 266 -5.82 -7.44 9.39
N THR A 267 -6.65 -6.41 9.39
CA THR A 267 -6.51 -5.31 10.36
C THR A 267 -6.52 -5.87 11.78
N THR A 268 -5.45 -5.64 12.52
CA THR A 268 -5.29 -6.17 13.88
C THR A 268 -4.63 -5.16 14.80
N SER A 269 -5.03 -5.17 16.06
CA SER A 269 -4.35 -4.39 17.09
C SER A 269 -3.41 -5.29 17.90
N ASN A 270 -2.27 -4.73 18.26
CA ASN A 270 -1.27 -5.43 19.04
C ASN A 270 -0.60 -4.49 20.03
N SER A 271 -0.44 -4.93 21.27
CA SER A 271 0.22 -4.18 22.32
C SER A 271 1.37 -4.97 22.93
N ILE A 272 2.42 -4.30 23.30
CA ILE A 272 3.56 -4.88 23.99
C ILE A 272 3.92 -4.06 25.20
N GLN A 273 4.33 -4.71 26.27
CA GLN A 273 4.82 -4.09 27.47
C GLN A 273 6.24 -4.57 27.77
N LEU A 274 7.14 -3.63 28.07
CA LEU A 274 8.43 -3.90 28.66
C LEU A 274 8.32 -3.67 30.16
N LYS A 275 8.69 -4.66 30.94
CA LYS A 275 8.84 -4.60 32.39
C LYS A 275 10.30 -4.76 32.74
N SER A 276 10.80 -3.92 33.60
CA SER A 276 12.11 -4.04 34.20
C SER A 276 12.01 -3.71 35.71
N ARG A 277 13.10 -3.84 36.42
CA ARG A 277 13.15 -3.41 37.82
C ARG A 277 12.96 -1.89 37.94
N GLU A 278 13.41 -1.13 36.95
CA GLU A 278 13.47 0.33 36.96
C GLU A 278 12.20 0.98 36.42
N THR A 279 11.54 0.33 35.42
CA THR A 279 10.40 0.94 34.75
C THR A 279 9.44 -0.11 34.13
N THR A 280 8.23 0.33 33.82
CA THR A 280 7.28 -0.39 33.01
C THR A 280 6.69 0.55 31.99
N GLN A 281 6.87 0.27 30.71
CA GLN A 281 6.29 1.03 29.60
C GLN A 281 5.60 0.12 28.61
N SER A 282 4.61 0.65 27.91
CA SER A 282 3.83 -0.08 26.93
C SER A 282 3.74 0.69 25.62
N SER A 283 3.66 -0.05 24.53
CA SER A 283 3.37 0.49 23.21
C SER A 283 2.24 -0.32 22.56
N ARG A 284 1.35 0.36 21.86
CA ARG A 284 0.24 -0.25 21.14
C ARG A 284 0.22 0.27 19.72
N TYR A 285 0.01 -0.63 18.78
CA TYR A 285 -0.16 -0.29 17.38
C TYR A 285 -1.38 -0.99 16.81
N GLN A 286 -2.12 -0.28 15.98
CA GLN A 286 -3.17 -0.86 15.16
C GLN A 286 -2.64 -0.96 13.73
N TYR A 287 -2.28 -2.19 13.34
CA TYR A 287 -2.01 -2.47 11.95
C TYR A 287 -3.33 -2.37 11.16
N VAL A 288 -3.28 -1.67 10.06
CA VAL A 288 -4.39 -1.57 9.10
C VAL A 288 -3.87 -2.11 7.79
N ASN A 289 -4.58 -3.10 7.24
CA ASN A 289 -4.24 -3.60 5.92
C ASN A 289 -4.34 -2.45 4.90
N GLN A 290 -3.21 -2.16 4.24
CA GLN A 290 -3.09 -1.07 3.29
C GLN A 290 -3.02 -1.65 1.89
N ASP A 291 -4.15 -2.07 1.34
CA ASP A 291 -4.20 -2.54 -0.03
C ASP A 291 -4.40 -1.38 -1.01
N SER A 292 -3.62 -1.40 -2.07
CA SER A 292 -3.90 -0.61 -3.26
C SER A 292 -5.16 -1.13 -3.94
N GLY A 293 -5.87 -0.26 -4.63
CA GLY A 293 -7.12 -0.64 -5.28
C GLY A 293 -7.67 0.48 -6.15
N GLY A 294 -8.85 0.24 -6.69
CA GLY A 294 -9.53 1.24 -7.49
C GLY A 294 -11.00 0.94 -7.72
N ASN A 295 -11.71 1.95 -8.15
CA ASN A 295 -13.08 1.83 -8.67
C ASN A 295 -13.23 2.68 -9.93
N GLY A 296 -14.22 2.34 -10.74
CA GLY A 296 -14.50 3.10 -11.94
C GLY A 296 -15.92 2.86 -12.45
N ASN A 297 -16.27 3.55 -13.49
CA ASN A 297 -17.55 3.41 -14.16
C ASN A 297 -17.46 3.79 -15.65
N GLY A 298 -18.57 3.57 -16.36
CA GLY A 298 -18.79 4.00 -17.74
C GLY A 298 -20.26 3.87 -18.09
N ASP A 299 -20.74 4.76 -18.92
CA ASP A 299 -22.13 4.77 -19.37
C ASP A 299 -22.35 3.73 -20.49
N ASN A 300 -23.51 3.07 -20.51
CA ASN A 300 -23.85 2.23 -21.65
C ASN A 300 -24.06 3.09 -22.89
N ARG A 301 -23.46 2.71 -24.01
CA ARG A 301 -23.73 3.40 -25.29
C ARG A 301 -25.19 3.25 -25.65
N PRO A 302 -25.82 4.32 -26.16
CA PRO A 302 -27.17 4.21 -26.72
C PRO A 302 -27.19 3.18 -27.83
N GLN A 303 -28.09 2.22 -27.74
CA GLN A 303 -28.30 1.30 -28.87
C GLN A 303 -28.89 2.11 -30.04
N PRO A 304 -28.45 1.84 -31.30
CA PRO A 304 -29.09 2.42 -32.46
C PRO A 304 -30.58 2.07 -32.42
N THR A 305 -31.45 3.07 -32.40
CA THR A 305 -32.89 2.83 -32.59
C THR A 305 -33.08 2.26 -33.99
N GLU A 306 -33.62 1.05 -34.08
CA GLU A 306 -33.99 0.49 -35.37
C GLU A 306 -34.90 1.52 -36.09
N PRO A 307 -34.70 1.72 -37.42
CA PRO A 307 -35.59 2.60 -38.18
C PRO A 307 -37.02 2.06 -38.08
N VAL A 308 -37.91 2.87 -37.53
CA VAL A 308 -39.34 2.54 -37.49
C VAL A 308 -39.79 2.42 -38.95
N THR A 309 -40.03 1.17 -39.40
CA THR A 309 -40.62 0.92 -40.73
C THR A 309 -42.00 1.55 -40.70
N PRO A 310 -42.35 2.51 -41.61
CA PRO A 310 -43.67 3.07 -41.64
C PRO A 310 -44.71 1.99 -41.92
N GLU A 311 -45.73 1.94 -41.08
CA GLU A 311 -46.86 1.05 -41.25
C GLU A 311 -47.52 1.37 -42.62
N PRO A 312 -47.79 0.37 -43.47
CA PRO A 312 -48.45 0.63 -44.75
C PRO A 312 -49.82 1.23 -44.48
N GLN A 313 -50.10 2.38 -45.12
CA GLN A 313 -51.41 3.01 -45.06
C GLN A 313 -52.42 2.11 -45.84
N PRO A 314 -53.59 1.85 -45.26
CA PRO A 314 -54.63 1.12 -45.98
C PRO A 314 -55.15 1.96 -47.16
N GLU A 315 -55.30 1.29 -48.34
CA GLU A 315 -55.92 1.85 -49.55
C GLU A 315 -57.39 2.17 -49.33
#